data_3556b1d1856f11e2049864e9f82bbf96
#
_entry.id   3556b1d1856f11e2049864e9f82bbf96
#
_cell.length_a   1.000
_cell.length_b   1.000
_cell.length_c   1.000
_cell.angle_alpha   90.00
_cell.angle_beta   90.00
_cell.angle_gamma   90.00
#
_symmetry.space_group_name_H-M   'P 1'
#
loop_
_entity.id
_entity.type
_entity.pdbx_description
1 polymer ?
#
loop_
_entity_poly.entity_id
_entity_poly.type
_entity_poly.pdbx_seq_one_letter_code
_entity_poly.pdbx_strand_id
1 'polypeptide(L)'
;MTPWELAKPGTEHAHQRALFAWAANAALFGFNFAWEEAAYDHRTREHVAQRIWANPVPKLTRLFAVHNQGHGDRIRGARAKAEGVKPGVPDIMLPVAQRGIDVMTCSGLFIELKRPKAVKRQGIASDKQFEWLAYLNDEGYIAVVCYGWEHAAKTIQNYMERKLTR
;
A
#
# COMPACT_ATOMS: atom_id res chain seq x y z
N MET A 1 4.85 -17.93 2.54
CA MET A 1 5.88 -16.84 2.47
C MET A 1 5.29 -15.62 3.16
N THR A 2 5.90 -15.17 4.24
CA THR A 2 5.45 -14.01 5.01
C THR A 2 5.72 -12.70 4.27
N PRO A 3 5.05 -11.60 4.62
CA PRO A 3 5.39 -10.27 4.10
C PRO A 3 6.87 -9.91 4.27
N TRP A 4 7.50 -10.26 5.39
CA TRP A 4 8.93 -10.06 5.62
C TRP A 4 9.82 -10.83 4.64
N GLU A 5 9.49 -12.10 4.37
CA GLU A 5 10.22 -12.90 3.39
C GLU A 5 10.07 -12.35 1.98
N LEU A 6 8.88 -11.87 1.62
CA LEU A 6 8.62 -11.23 0.33
C LEU A 6 9.39 -9.92 0.15
N ALA A 7 9.61 -9.16 1.23
CA ALA A 7 10.30 -7.89 1.19
C ALA A 7 11.85 -8.02 1.19
N LYS A 8 12.42 -9.19 1.53
CA LYS A 8 13.89 -9.43 1.61
C LYS A 8 14.70 -8.91 0.42
N PRO A 9 14.25 -9.00 -0.85
CA PRO A 9 15.01 -8.44 -1.98
C PRO A 9 15.18 -6.92 -1.93
N GLY A 10 14.41 -6.20 -1.12
CA GLY A 10 14.53 -4.76 -0.90
C GLY A 10 14.16 -3.88 -2.09
N THR A 11 13.52 -4.44 -3.12
CA THR A 11 13.02 -3.69 -4.27
C THR A 11 11.61 -3.14 -3.99
N GLU A 12 11.20 -2.08 -4.69
CA GLU A 12 9.85 -1.54 -4.59
C GLU A 12 8.80 -2.62 -4.89
N HIS A 13 9.03 -3.43 -5.92
CA HIS A 13 8.17 -4.56 -6.26
C HIS A 13 8.08 -5.61 -5.14
N ALA A 14 9.18 -5.91 -4.45
CA ALA A 14 9.20 -6.83 -3.32
C ALA A 14 8.37 -6.28 -2.15
N HIS A 15 8.53 -5.01 -1.82
CA HIS A 15 7.73 -4.33 -0.80
C HIS A 15 6.25 -4.24 -1.19
N GLN A 16 5.93 -4.02 -2.46
CA GLN A 16 4.55 -4.03 -2.92
C GLN A 16 3.90 -5.41 -2.72
N ARG A 17 4.57 -6.49 -3.12
CA ARG A 17 4.09 -7.86 -2.88
C ARG A 17 3.88 -8.16 -1.39
N ALA A 18 4.79 -7.72 -0.54
CA ALA A 18 4.69 -7.87 0.91
C ALA A 18 3.45 -7.13 1.46
N LEU A 19 3.21 -5.91 1.00
CA LEU A 19 2.04 -5.11 1.39
C LEU A 19 0.73 -5.80 1.01
N PHE A 20 0.61 -6.32 -0.21
CA PHE A 20 -0.59 -7.01 -0.65
C PHE A 20 -0.83 -8.33 0.10
N ALA A 21 0.23 -9.06 0.46
CA ALA A 21 0.12 -10.26 1.30
C ALA A 21 -0.37 -9.91 2.71
N TRP A 22 0.17 -8.84 3.33
CA TRP A 22 -0.31 -8.33 4.60
C TRP A 22 -1.78 -7.88 4.52
N ALA A 23 -2.16 -7.13 3.49
CA ALA A 23 -3.52 -6.64 3.31
C ALA A 23 -4.54 -7.77 3.12
N ALA A 24 -4.16 -8.85 2.42
CA ALA A 24 -5.00 -10.05 2.27
C ALA A 24 -5.26 -10.72 3.63
N ASN A 25 -4.24 -10.86 4.49
CA ASN A 25 -4.40 -11.38 5.83
C ASN A 25 -5.28 -10.47 6.70
N ALA A 26 -5.08 -9.15 6.64
CA ALA A 26 -5.89 -8.19 7.37
C ALA A 26 -7.36 -8.19 6.90
N ALA A 27 -7.61 -8.38 5.61
CA ALA A 27 -8.96 -8.48 5.06
C ALA A 27 -9.74 -9.66 5.63
N LEU A 28 -9.07 -10.80 5.82
CA LEU A 28 -9.69 -12.07 6.26
C LEU A 28 -9.72 -12.20 7.79
N PHE A 29 -8.66 -11.78 8.47
CA PHE A 29 -8.42 -12.10 9.87
C PHE A 29 -8.23 -10.88 10.78
N GLY A 30 -8.15 -9.67 10.22
CA GLY A 30 -7.94 -8.42 10.94
C GLY A 30 -6.48 -7.99 11.05
N PHE A 31 -6.28 -6.75 11.52
CA PHE A 31 -4.95 -6.13 11.57
C PHE A 31 -4.00 -6.84 12.53
N ASN A 32 -4.46 -7.25 13.70
CA ASN A 32 -3.60 -7.91 14.69
C ASN A 32 -3.02 -9.20 14.12
N PHE A 33 -3.86 -10.05 13.51
CA PHE A 33 -3.40 -11.25 12.84
C PHE A 33 -2.40 -10.94 11.72
N ALA A 34 -2.69 -9.95 10.88
CA ALA A 34 -1.83 -9.60 9.75
C ALA A 34 -0.43 -9.14 10.20
N TRP A 35 -0.32 -8.43 11.34
CA TRP A 35 0.97 -8.05 11.91
C TRP A 35 1.70 -9.21 12.58
N GLU A 36 0.99 -10.09 13.30
CA GLU A 36 1.58 -11.27 13.92
C GLU A 36 2.08 -12.26 12.85
N GLU A 37 1.28 -12.54 11.83
CA GLU A 37 1.67 -13.41 10.73
C GLU A 37 2.85 -12.83 9.92
N ALA A 38 2.95 -11.51 9.81
CA ALA A 38 4.09 -10.85 9.19
C ALA A 38 5.38 -11.08 9.96
N ALA A 39 5.32 -11.14 11.29
CA ALA A 39 6.48 -11.34 12.18
C ALA A 39 6.83 -12.82 12.38
N TYR A 40 5.99 -13.74 11.92
CA TYR A 40 6.13 -15.16 12.20
C TYR A 40 7.27 -15.82 11.43
N ASP A 41 8.16 -16.52 12.16
CA ASP A 41 9.18 -17.38 11.54
C ASP A 41 8.61 -18.81 11.33
N HIS A 42 8.31 -19.18 10.10
CA HIS A 42 7.78 -20.50 9.74
C HIS A 42 8.71 -21.68 10.05
N ARG A 43 9.94 -21.41 10.51
CA ARG A 43 10.90 -22.47 10.89
C ARG A 43 10.61 -23.06 12.26
N THR A 44 9.92 -22.35 13.11
CA THR A 44 9.53 -22.78 14.46
C THR A 44 8.04 -23.03 14.54
N ARG A 45 7.56 -24.05 13.81
CA ARG A 45 6.15 -24.46 13.78
C ARG A 45 5.61 -24.87 15.16
N GLU A 46 5.44 -23.96 16.06
CA GLU A 46 4.51 -24.12 17.16
C GLU A 46 3.19 -23.49 16.81
N HIS A 47 2.16 -24.31 16.86
CA HIS A 47 0.79 -23.99 16.47
C HIS A 47 0.27 -22.74 17.19
N VAL A 48 0.12 -21.64 16.48
CA VAL A 48 -0.85 -20.61 16.82
C VAL A 48 -2.23 -21.05 16.31
N ALA A 49 -2.56 -22.32 16.55
CA ALA A 49 -3.90 -22.82 16.41
C ALA A 49 -4.73 -22.26 17.57
N GLN A 50 -5.78 -21.53 17.23
CA GLN A 50 -6.88 -21.08 18.12
C GLN A 50 -6.78 -19.68 18.75
N ARG A 51 -6.21 -18.70 18.15
CA ARG A 51 -6.67 -17.35 18.41
C ARG A 51 -7.74 -16.99 17.39
N ILE A 52 -9.00 -16.98 17.83
CA ILE A 52 -10.13 -16.47 17.04
C ILE A 52 -9.92 -14.96 16.92
N TRP A 53 -9.30 -14.53 15.84
CA TRP A 53 -9.10 -13.13 15.53
C TRP A 53 -10.38 -12.60 14.90
N ALA A 54 -11.12 -11.82 15.66
CA ALA A 54 -12.53 -11.54 15.41
C ALA A 54 -12.80 -10.20 14.73
N ASN A 55 -11.85 -9.59 14.04
CA ASN A 55 -12.09 -8.30 13.38
C ASN A 55 -11.55 -8.23 11.94
N PRO A 56 -12.09 -9.01 11.00
CA PRO A 56 -11.72 -8.91 9.59
C PRO A 56 -11.99 -7.49 9.05
N VAL A 57 -11.19 -7.07 8.07
CA VAL A 57 -11.32 -5.78 7.40
C VAL A 57 -11.61 -6.00 5.91
N PRO A 58 -12.84 -6.49 5.53
CA PRO A 58 -13.15 -6.93 4.16
C PRO A 58 -12.95 -5.85 3.10
N LYS A 59 -13.03 -4.58 3.47
CA LYS A 59 -12.80 -3.44 2.56
C LYS A 59 -11.40 -3.44 1.96
N LEU A 60 -10.41 -4.09 2.60
CA LEU A 60 -9.05 -4.22 2.07
C LEU A 60 -8.95 -5.13 0.85
N THR A 61 -9.96 -5.95 0.57
CA THR A 61 -10.04 -6.69 -0.71
C THR A 61 -10.15 -5.77 -1.92
N ARG A 62 -10.45 -4.49 -1.71
CA ARG A 62 -10.51 -3.46 -2.75
C ARG A 62 -9.21 -2.68 -2.94
N LEU A 63 -8.17 -2.99 -2.17
CA LEU A 63 -6.83 -2.46 -2.42
C LEU A 63 -6.31 -2.99 -3.75
N PHE A 64 -5.81 -2.11 -4.62
CA PHE A 64 -5.25 -2.51 -5.90
C PHE A 64 -4.03 -1.69 -6.29
N ALA A 65 -3.20 -2.26 -7.15
CA ALA A 65 -2.07 -1.57 -7.75
C ALA A 65 -2.51 -0.82 -9.01
N VAL A 66 -2.04 0.41 -9.15
CA VAL A 66 -2.20 1.21 -10.37
C VAL A 66 -1.07 0.83 -11.33
N HIS A 67 -1.42 0.47 -12.54
CA HIS A 67 -0.45 0.05 -13.55
C HIS A 67 0.23 1.26 -14.19
N ASN A 68 1.40 1.64 -13.67
CA ASN A 68 2.21 2.76 -14.15
C ASN A 68 3.39 2.29 -15.00
N GLN A 69 3.18 1.38 -15.94
CA GLN A 69 4.28 0.74 -16.68
C GLN A 69 4.87 1.62 -17.77
N GLY A 70 6.05 2.15 -17.50
CA GLY A 70 6.93 2.81 -18.44
C GLY A 70 8.36 2.25 -18.48
N HIS A 71 8.60 1.00 -18.08
CA HIS A 71 9.96 0.45 -18.07
C HIS A 71 10.35 -0.20 -19.39
N GLY A 72 11.24 0.47 -20.11
CA GLY A 72 12.26 -0.15 -20.97
C GLY A 72 11.97 -0.24 -22.47
N ASP A 73 10.75 -0.01 -22.95
CA ASP A 73 10.46 -0.11 -24.38
C ASP A 73 9.69 1.12 -24.88
N ARG A 74 10.28 1.84 -25.84
CA ARG A 74 9.68 3.05 -26.43
C ARG A 74 8.31 2.76 -27.07
N ILE A 75 8.13 1.58 -27.67
CA ILE A 75 6.88 1.17 -28.32
C ILE A 75 5.80 0.91 -27.28
N ARG A 76 6.13 0.19 -26.20
CA ARG A 76 5.21 -0.05 -25.08
C ARG A 76 4.84 1.25 -24.36
N GLY A 77 5.79 2.17 -24.17
CA GLY A 77 5.53 3.47 -23.57
C GLY A 77 4.59 4.33 -24.40
N ALA A 78 4.76 4.35 -25.73
CA ALA A 78 3.88 5.07 -26.64
C ALA A 78 2.46 4.49 -26.66
N ARG A 79 2.34 3.16 -26.65
CA ARG A 79 1.05 2.45 -26.58
C ARG A 79 0.33 2.73 -25.25
N ALA A 80 1.02 2.56 -24.13
CA ALA A 80 0.45 2.86 -22.79
C ALA A 80 -0.04 4.30 -22.69
N LYS A 81 0.72 5.27 -23.24
CA LYS A 81 0.30 6.67 -23.32
C LYS A 81 -0.96 6.86 -24.15
N ALA A 82 -1.08 6.16 -25.29
CA ALA A 82 -2.26 6.21 -26.15
C ALA A 82 -3.48 5.56 -25.46
N GLU A 83 -3.26 4.56 -24.62
CA GLU A 83 -4.27 3.89 -23.79
C GLU A 83 -4.65 4.71 -22.53
N GLY A 84 -4.07 5.90 -22.34
CA GLY A 84 -4.41 6.81 -21.25
C GLY A 84 -3.58 6.65 -19.99
N VAL A 85 -2.56 5.80 -19.97
CA VAL A 85 -1.64 5.68 -18.82
C VAL A 85 -0.94 7.02 -18.59
N LYS A 86 -0.98 7.51 -17.37
CA LYS A 86 -0.38 8.79 -16.98
C LYS A 86 0.87 8.52 -16.12
N PRO A 87 2.02 9.15 -16.44
CA PRO A 87 3.20 9.05 -15.60
C PRO A 87 2.99 9.80 -14.28
N GLY A 88 3.49 9.23 -13.20
CA GLY A 88 3.47 9.87 -11.88
C GLY A 88 2.24 9.59 -11.03
N VAL A 89 1.22 8.91 -11.56
CA VAL A 89 0.09 8.42 -10.73
C VAL A 89 0.62 7.49 -9.65
N PRO A 90 0.19 7.62 -8.38
CA PRO A 90 0.66 6.75 -7.29
C PRO A 90 0.41 5.26 -7.54
N ASP A 91 1.28 4.41 -6.99
CA ASP A 91 1.33 2.97 -7.29
C ASP A 91 0.13 2.16 -6.80
N ILE A 92 -0.54 2.62 -5.73
CA ILE A 92 -1.55 1.83 -5.01
C ILE A 92 -2.74 2.73 -4.66
N MET A 93 -3.96 2.17 -4.81
CA MET A 93 -5.20 2.83 -4.43
C MET A 93 -6.06 1.93 -3.54
N LEU A 94 -6.64 2.53 -2.49
CA LEU A 94 -7.72 1.98 -1.68
C LEU A 94 -8.97 2.86 -1.84
N PRO A 95 -9.99 2.43 -2.64
CA PRO A 95 -11.19 3.21 -2.93
C PRO A 95 -12.23 3.05 -1.80
N VAL A 96 -11.86 3.37 -0.60
CA VAL A 96 -12.73 3.32 0.59
C VAL A 96 -12.90 4.72 1.13
N ALA A 97 -14.05 5.31 0.93
CA ALA A 97 -14.34 6.64 1.47
C ALA A 97 -14.45 6.61 3.00
N GLN A 98 -13.86 7.60 3.66
CA GLN A 98 -14.07 7.86 5.08
C GLN A 98 -15.10 9.00 5.21
N ARG A 99 -16.20 8.70 5.90
CA ARG A 99 -17.31 9.64 6.12
C ARG A 99 -17.63 9.69 7.60
N GLY A 100 -17.82 10.86 8.18
CA GLY A 100 -18.21 11.03 9.57
C GLY A 100 -18.59 12.47 9.86
N ILE A 101 -19.36 12.70 10.94
CA ILE A 101 -19.84 14.02 11.35
C ILE A 101 -18.68 14.89 11.83
N ASP A 102 -17.69 14.28 12.49
CA ASP A 102 -16.54 14.97 13.10
C ASP A 102 -15.20 14.66 12.39
N VAL A 103 -15.21 13.99 11.25
CA VAL A 103 -14.02 13.57 10.53
C VAL A 103 -14.05 14.13 9.12
N MET A 104 -12.93 14.70 8.70
CA MET A 104 -12.79 15.18 7.33
C MET A 104 -13.12 14.06 6.34
N THR A 105 -14.14 14.28 5.53
CA THR A 105 -14.55 13.33 4.49
C THR A 105 -13.42 13.20 3.47
N CYS A 106 -12.95 11.98 3.22
CA CYS A 106 -12.02 11.72 2.13
C CYS A 106 -12.54 10.59 1.23
N SER A 107 -12.22 10.71 -0.06
CA SER A 107 -12.76 9.83 -1.10
C SER A 107 -12.03 8.50 -1.22
N GLY A 108 -10.80 8.40 -0.70
CA GLY A 108 -9.96 7.21 -0.76
C GLY A 108 -8.52 7.52 -0.36
N LEU A 109 -7.67 6.49 -0.37
CA LEU A 109 -6.25 6.58 -0.06
C LEU A 109 -5.43 6.19 -1.28
N PHE A 110 -4.48 7.06 -1.67
CA PHE A 110 -3.42 6.75 -2.63
C PHE A 110 -2.07 6.64 -1.94
N ILE A 111 -1.27 5.67 -2.34
CA ILE A 111 0.08 5.45 -1.82
C ILE A 111 1.07 5.36 -2.97
N GLU A 112 2.06 6.24 -2.94
CA GLU A 112 3.30 6.10 -3.70
C GLU A 112 4.28 5.28 -2.86
N LEU A 113 4.65 4.09 -3.34
CA LEU A 113 5.50 3.18 -2.58
C LEU A 113 6.95 3.31 -3.01
N LYS A 114 7.82 3.59 -2.05
CA LYS A 114 9.27 3.73 -2.27
C LYS A 114 10.07 2.74 -1.42
N ARG A 115 11.27 2.40 -1.87
CA ARG A 115 12.21 1.59 -1.08
C ARG A 115 12.57 2.32 0.21
N PRO A 116 12.63 1.61 1.36
CA PRO A 116 13.10 2.19 2.61
C PRO A 116 14.59 2.51 2.55
N LYS A 117 15.04 3.46 3.37
CA LYS A 117 16.43 3.95 3.41
C LYS A 117 17.46 2.86 3.75
N ALA A 118 17.02 1.83 4.48
CA ALA A 118 17.91 0.80 5.03
C ALA A 118 18.60 -0.12 3.99
N VAL A 119 18.20 -0.10 2.71
CA VAL A 119 18.62 -1.13 1.74
C VAL A 119 19.61 -0.64 0.68
N LYS A 120 19.98 0.60 0.55
CA LYS A 120 21.03 1.24 -0.26
C LYS A 120 20.68 2.72 -0.52
N ARG A 121 20.02 3.10 -1.58
CA ARG A 121 19.49 4.45 -1.82
C ARG A 121 17.99 4.44 -1.53
N GLN A 122 17.55 5.31 -0.66
CA GLN A 122 16.13 5.57 -0.48
C GLN A 122 15.51 5.95 -1.84
N GLY A 123 14.38 5.35 -2.17
CA GLY A 123 13.61 5.80 -3.32
C GLY A 123 13.13 7.24 -3.08
N ILE A 124 13.24 8.08 -4.08
CA ILE A 124 12.74 9.47 -4.04
C ILE A 124 11.57 9.57 -5.01
N ALA A 125 10.48 10.17 -4.59
CA ALA A 125 9.39 10.47 -5.50
C ALA A 125 9.84 11.55 -6.51
N SER A 126 9.45 11.41 -7.76
CA SER A 126 9.73 12.39 -8.82
C SER A 126 8.78 13.60 -8.71
N ASP A 127 9.14 14.70 -9.36
CA ASP A 127 8.30 15.90 -9.40
C ASP A 127 6.88 15.58 -9.90
N LYS A 128 6.74 14.75 -10.93
CA LYS A 128 5.43 14.31 -11.44
C LYS A 128 4.62 13.51 -10.43
N GLN A 129 5.27 12.72 -9.57
CA GLN A 129 4.60 12.02 -8.49
C GLN A 129 4.14 12.99 -7.41
N PHE A 130 4.97 13.99 -7.06
CA PHE A 130 4.56 15.04 -6.14
C PHE A 130 3.40 15.89 -6.68
N GLU A 131 3.40 16.24 -7.96
CA GLU A 131 2.28 16.93 -8.62
C GLU A 131 0.97 16.13 -8.49
N TRP A 132 1.02 14.81 -8.74
CA TRP A 132 -0.14 13.93 -8.58
C TRP A 132 -0.61 13.81 -7.14
N LEU A 133 0.32 13.68 -6.18
CA LEU A 133 -0.02 13.64 -4.75
C LEU A 133 -0.72 14.92 -4.29
N ALA A 134 -0.20 16.08 -4.71
CA ALA A 134 -0.81 17.38 -4.40
C ALA A 134 -2.22 17.47 -4.99
N TYR A 135 -2.38 17.19 -6.29
CA TYR A 135 -3.67 17.20 -6.96
C TYR A 135 -4.70 16.28 -6.28
N LEU A 136 -4.32 15.05 -5.95
CA LEU A 136 -5.23 14.10 -5.30
C LEU A 136 -5.64 14.56 -3.89
N ASN A 137 -4.73 15.19 -3.14
CA ASN A 137 -5.08 15.77 -1.85
C ASN A 137 -6.05 16.95 -2.00
N ASP A 138 -5.91 17.78 -3.02
CA ASP A 138 -6.84 18.88 -3.30
C ASP A 138 -8.21 18.36 -3.71
N GLU A 139 -8.29 17.23 -4.42
CA GLU A 139 -9.52 16.55 -4.83
C GLU A 139 -10.19 15.73 -3.72
N GLY A 140 -9.72 15.81 -2.50
CA GLY A 140 -10.38 15.17 -1.36
C GLY A 140 -9.98 13.72 -1.10
N TYR A 141 -8.87 13.26 -1.67
CA TYR A 141 -8.23 12.00 -1.28
C TYR A 141 -7.17 12.23 -0.19
N ILE A 142 -6.69 11.15 0.42
CA ILE A 142 -5.41 11.15 1.11
C ILE A 142 -4.39 10.53 0.17
N ALA A 143 -3.35 11.27 -0.19
CA ALA A 143 -2.30 10.81 -1.09
C ALA A 143 -0.92 11.04 -0.46
N VAL A 144 -0.16 9.97 -0.26
CA VAL A 144 1.08 9.98 0.53
C VAL A 144 2.18 9.13 -0.07
N VAL A 145 3.44 9.46 0.26
CA VAL A 145 4.59 8.60 -0.02
C VAL A 145 4.84 7.68 1.17
N CYS A 146 4.97 6.38 0.94
CA CYS A 146 5.32 5.41 1.96
C CYS A 146 6.66 4.73 1.63
N TYR A 147 7.50 4.58 2.63
CA TYR A 147 8.82 3.96 2.50
C TYR A 147 8.80 2.54 3.08
N GLY A 148 8.75 1.56 2.18
CA GLY A 148 8.61 0.15 2.55
C GLY A 148 7.17 -0.27 2.85
N TRP A 149 6.95 -1.58 2.84
CA TRP A 149 5.61 -2.15 3.01
C TRP A 149 5.03 -1.91 4.41
N GLU A 150 5.87 -1.87 5.45
CA GLU A 150 5.41 -1.64 6.83
C GLU A 150 4.83 -0.25 7.02
N HIS A 151 5.51 0.77 6.47
CA HIS A 151 5.00 2.14 6.50
C HIS A 151 3.68 2.24 5.75
N ALA A 152 3.57 1.63 4.58
CA ALA A 152 2.33 1.60 3.80
C ALA A 152 1.20 0.82 4.54
N ALA A 153 1.52 -0.32 5.15
CA ALA A 153 0.57 -1.10 5.94
C ALA A 153 0.05 -0.32 7.16
N LYS A 154 0.95 0.36 7.87
CA LYS A 154 0.56 1.23 9.00
C LYS A 154 -0.30 2.41 8.56
N THR A 155 0.03 3.00 7.42
CA THR A 155 -0.78 4.07 6.80
C THR A 155 -2.18 3.58 6.46
N ILE A 156 -2.31 2.41 5.84
CA ILE A 156 -3.61 1.79 5.54
C ILE A 156 -4.39 1.50 6.82
N GLN A 157 -3.74 0.93 7.85
CA GLN A 157 -4.39 0.69 9.13
C GLN A 157 -4.90 1.99 9.75
N ASN A 158 -4.06 3.01 9.84
CA ASN A 158 -4.44 4.31 10.40
C ASN A 158 -5.59 4.95 9.60
N TYR A 159 -5.57 4.81 8.27
CA TYR A 159 -6.66 5.25 7.41
C TYR A 159 -7.97 4.53 7.75
N MET A 160 -7.95 3.21 7.83
CA MET A 160 -9.14 2.41 8.12
C MET A 160 -9.67 2.66 9.54
N GLU A 161 -8.80 2.92 10.50
CA GLU A 161 -9.13 3.26 11.89
C GLU A 161 -9.45 4.76 12.08
N ARG A 162 -9.48 5.56 11.00
CA ARG A 162 -9.74 7.01 11.00
C ARG A 162 -8.77 7.83 11.88
N LYS A 163 -7.51 7.39 11.93
CA LYS A 163 -6.43 8.04 12.67
C LYS A 163 -5.53 8.92 11.79
N LEU A 164 -5.73 8.90 10.47
CA LEU A 164 -5.06 9.77 9.53
C LEU A 164 -5.83 11.09 9.41
N THR A 165 -5.16 12.17 9.70
CA THR A 165 -5.61 13.54 9.41
C THR A 165 -4.84 14.08 8.20
N ARG A 166 -5.46 14.96 7.42
CA ARG A 166 -4.80 15.74 6.36
C ARG A 166 -3.76 16.66 6.94
#